data_0552c7bed52405726d27a2c3926319a1
#
_entry.id   0552c7bed52405726d27a2c3926319a1
#
_cell.length_a   1.000
_cell.length_b   1.000
_cell.length_c   1.000
_cell.angle_alpha   90.00
_cell.angle_beta   90.00
_cell.angle_gamma   90.00
#
_symmetry.space_group_name_H-M   'P 1'
#
loop_
_entity.id
_entity.type
_entity.pdbx_description
1 polymer ?
#
loop_
_entity_poly.entity_id
_entity_poly.type
_entity_poly.pdbx_seq_one_letter_code
_entity_poly.pdbx_strand_id
1 'polypeptide(L)'
;MWWWQSRGGVEAKRVASKDEVVGGEPGVFFVSDDGLRFHLRCPCGRCDKHNILPLSPSRGDYVWDLGGTRDKPTLSPSIHWFEKDGVRTHWHGWLRDGVYEG
;
A
#
# COMPACT_ATOMS: atom_id res chain seq x y z
N MET A 1 -6.84 -15.73 -19.84
CA MET A 1 -7.07 -14.70 -19.58
C MET A 1 -7.36 -14.36 -18.24
N TRP A 2 -8.37 -14.66 -17.68
CA TRP A 2 -8.63 -14.28 -16.35
C TRP A 2 -7.67 -14.90 -15.37
N TRP A 3 -7.04 -16.02 -15.64
CA TRP A 3 -6.05 -16.57 -14.74
C TRP A 3 -4.78 -15.72 -14.69
N TRP A 4 -4.41 -15.08 -15.78
CA TRP A 4 -3.27 -14.20 -15.73
C TRP A 4 -3.63 -12.89 -15.05
N GLN A 5 -4.89 -12.52 -15.05
CA GLN A 5 -5.32 -11.36 -14.29
C GLN A 5 -5.23 -11.63 -12.79
N SER A 6 -5.44 -12.86 -12.36
CA SER A 6 -5.30 -13.18 -10.95
C SER A 6 -3.85 -13.10 -10.49
N ARG A 7 -2.90 -13.14 -11.41
CA ARG A 7 -1.50 -12.91 -11.11
C ARG A 7 -1.17 -11.43 -11.19
N GLY A 8 -2.01 -10.65 -11.75
CA GLY A 8 -1.87 -9.22 -11.79
C GLY A 8 -1.98 -8.64 -10.41
N GLY A 9 -1.77 -7.40 -10.30
CA GLY A 9 -1.78 -6.75 -9.03
C GLY A 9 -3.17 -6.47 -8.52
N VAL A 10 -3.21 -5.92 -7.34
CA VAL A 10 -4.43 -5.43 -6.72
C VAL A 10 -4.51 -3.94 -7.01
N GLU A 11 -5.65 -3.49 -7.53
CA GLU A 11 -5.85 -2.08 -7.81
C GLU A 11 -5.93 -1.28 -6.52
N ALA A 12 -5.18 -0.19 -6.45
CA ALA A 12 -5.25 0.72 -5.33
C ALA A 12 -6.43 1.66 -5.53
N LYS A 13 -7.30 1.76 -4.54
CA LYS A 13 -8.47 2.63 -4.59
C LYS A 13 -8.39 3.65 -3.46
N ARG A 14 -8.52 4.91 -3.82
CA ARG A 14 -8.46 5.99 -2.84
C ARG A 14 -9.75 6.07 -2.04
N VAL A 15 -9.62 6.20 -0.74
CA VAL A 15 -10.75 6.41 0.16
C VAL A 15 -10.60 7.77 0.84
N ALA A 16 -11.67 8.27 1.44
CA ALA A 16 -11.74 9.64 1.94
C ALA A 16 -11.15 9.82 3.33
N SER A 17 -10.96 8.73 4.08
CA SER A 17 -10.44 8.82 5.44
C SER A 17 -9.65 7.57 5.81
N LYS A 18 -8.82 7.70 6.85
CA LYS A 18 -8.06 6.56 7.35
C LYS A 18 -8.97 5.48 7.92
N ASP A 19 -10.14 5.85 8.43
CA ASP A 19 -11.07 4.88 9.00
C ASP A 19 -11.62 3.94 7.93
N GLU A 20 -11.73 4.41 6.70
CA GLU A 20 -12.17 3.58 5.59
C GLU A 20 -11.10 2.58 5.14
N VAL A 21 -9.84 2.83 5.50
CA VAL A 21 -8.76 1.88 5.23
C VAL A 21 -8.89 0.68 6.15
N VAL A 22 -9.19 0.92 7.42
CA VAL A 22 -9.25 -0.14 8.43
C VAL A 22 -10.28 -1.21 8.08
N GLY A 23 -11.45 -0.81 7.63
CA GLY A 23 -12.49 -1.76 7.25
C GLY A 23 -12.64 -1.98 5.76
N GLY A 24 -11.67 -1.51 4.97
CA GLY A 24 -11.81 -1.50 3.52
C GLY A 24 -11.38 -2.79 2.82
N GLU A 25 -11.50 -2.77 1.51
CA GLU A 25 -11.04 -3.86 0.68
C GLU A 25 -9.51 -3.85 0.58
N PRO A 26 -8.89 -4.99 0.20
CA PRO A 26 -7.45 -5.02 0.01
C PRO A 26 -6.99 -3.94 -0.97
N GLY A 27 -5.94 -3.22 -0.59
CA GLY A 27 -5.35 -2.23 -1.47
C GLY A 27 -5.94 -0.83 -1.41
N VAL A 28 -7.01 -0.61 -0.64
CA VAL A 28 -7.53 0.75 -0.49
C VAL A 28 -6.51 1.61 0.27
N PHE A 29 -6.47 2.90 -0.03
CA PHE A 29 -5.48 3.78 0.56
C PHE A 29 -6.03 5.17 0.85
N PHE A 30 -5.36 5.85 1.76
CA PHE A 30 -5.66 7.23 2.12
C PHE A 30 -4.34 7.95 2.34
N VAL A 31 -4.21 9.14 1.78
CA VAL A 31 -3.04 10.00 2.02
C VAL A 31 -3.48 11.10 2.98
N SER A 32 -2.73 11.27 4.07
CA SER A 32 -3.07 12.30 5.06
C SER A 32 -3.03 13.70 4.45
N ASP A 33 -3.77 14.62 5.06
CA ASP A 33 -3.89 15.98 4.54
C ASP A 33 -2.56 16.73 4.48
N ASP A 34 -1.64 16.40 5.38
CA ASP A 34 -0.31 16.99 5.36
C ASP A 34 0.62 16.34 4.33
N GLY A 35 0.20 15.27 3.68
CA GLY A 35 0.98 14.58 2.67
C GLY A 35 2.11 13.74 3.22
N LEU A 36 2.14 13.48 4.53
CA LEU A 36 3.25 12.80 5.18
C LEU A 36 3.02 11.32 5.51
N ARG A 37 1.80 10.83 5.33
CA ARG A 37 1.47 9.44 5.65
C ARG A 37 0.60 8.81 4.58
N PHE A 38 0.95 7.59 4.23
CA PHE A 38 0.18 6.77 3.28
C PHE A 38 -0.40 5.59 4.06
N HIS A 39 -1.71 5.62 4.26
CA HIS A 39 -2.42 4.54 4.95
C HIS A 39 -2.91 3.55 3.92
N LEU A 40 -2.68 2.27 4.12
CA LEU A 40 -3.16 1.27 3.17
C LEU A 40 -3.58 -0.01 3.84
N ARG A 41 -4.54 -0.69 3.22
CA ARG A 41 -4.96 -2.02 3.59
C ARG A 41 -4.08 -3.00 2.85
N CYS A 42 -3.59 -4.03 3.53
CA CYS A 42 -2.69 -5.01 2.93
C CYS A 42 -3.29 -5.61 1.66
N PRO A 43 -2.56 -5.58 0.54
CA PRO A 43 -3.11 -6.07 -0.72
C PRO A 43 -3.09 -7.59 -0.87
N CYS A 44 -2.63 -8.34 0.13
CA CYS A 44 -2.57 -9.79 0.02
C CYS A 44 -3.95 -10.46 -0.09
N GLY A 45 -4.99 -9.79 0.37
CA GLY A 45 -6.36 -10.30 0.27
C GLY A 45 -6.71 -11.40 1.27
N ARG A 46 -5.77 -11.76 2.15
CA ARG A 46 -5.99 -12.86 3.11
C ARG A 46 -5.88 -12.42 4.55
N CYS A 47 -5.74 -11.14 4.80
CA CYS A 47 -5.66 -10.60 6.14
C CYS A 47 -6.44 -9.30 6.20
N ASP A 48 -6.64 -8.78 7.41
CA ASP A 48 -7.30 -7.49 7.61
C ASP A 48 -6.32 -6.43 8.11
N LYS A 49 -5.04 -6.64 7.89
CA LYS A 49 -4.02 -5.71 8.35
C LYS A 49 -4.01 -4.44 7.54
N HIS A 50 -3.75 -3.34 8.20
CA HIS A 50 -3.50 -2.07 7.54
C HIS A 50 -2.18 -1.51 8.07
N ASN A 51 -1.58 -0.62 7.31
CA ASN A 51 -0.29 -0.07 7.66
C ASN A 51 -0.20 1.40 7.29
N ILE A 52 0.74 2.08 7.90
CA ILE A 52 0.98 3.49 7.66
C ILE A 52 2.44 3.65 7.25
N LEU A 53 2.66 4.17 6.05
CA LEU A 53 3.99 4.37 5.53
C LEU A 53 4.32 5.87 5.60
N PRO A 54 5.43 6.25 6.26
CA PRO A 54 5.85 7.64 6.26
C PRO A 54 6.31 8.05 4.86
N LEU A 55 5.88 9.23 4.42
CA LEU A 55 6.22 9.77 3.11
C LEU A 55 7.27 10.86 3.26
N SER A 56 8.16 10.99 2.27
CA SER A 56 9.11 12.08 2.22
C SER A 56 8.36 13.42 2.20
N PRO A 57 8.76 14.42 2.99
CA PRO A 57 10.02 14.55 3.73
C PRO A 57 9.97 14.15 5.20
N SER A 58 9.16 13.19 5.59
CA SER A 58 9.12 12.71 6.96
C SER A 58 10.51 12.21 7.40
N ARG A 59 10.72 12.18 8.70
CA ARG A 59 11.96 11.65 9.27
C ARG A 59 11.81 10.17 9.56
N GLY A 60 12.90 9.43 9.45
CA GLY A 60 12.94 8.01 9.75
C GLY A 60 13.88 7.29 8.83
N ASP A 61 14.17 6.03 9.18
CA ASP A 61 15.09 5.21 8.37
C ASP A 61 14.43 4.71 7.10
N TYR A 62 13.11 4.58 7.13
CA TYR A 62 12.35 4.06 5.99
C TYR A 62 11.26 5.06 5.65
N VAL A 63 11.43 5.73 4.53
CA VAL A 63 10.51 6.75 4.05
C VAL A 63 10.25 6.46 2.58
N TRP A 64 9.00 6.62 2.15
CA TRP A 64 8.63 6.39 0.77
C TRP A 64 8.42 7.69 0.02
N ASP A 65 8.71 7.68 -1.26
CA ASP A 65 8.40 8.78 -2.16
C ASP A 65 7.10 8.46 -2.88
N LEU A 66 6.16 9.40 -2.81
CA LEU A 66 4.88 9.25 -3.49
C LEU A 66 4.92 9.98 -4.82
N GLY A 67 4.68 9.25 -5.88
CA GLY A 67 4.59 9.79 -7.23
C GLY A 67 3.33 9.33 -7.93
N GLY A 68 3.32 9.44 -9.24
CA GLY A 68 2.15 9.09 -10.04
C GLY A 68 1.09 10.17 -9.97
N THR A 69 -0.17 9.76 -10.12
CA THR A 69 -1.30 10.66 -10.03
C THR A 69 -2.09 10.41 -8.74
N ARG A 70 -3.04 11.29 -8.47
CA ARG A 70 -3.87 11.19 -7.26
C ARG A 70 -4.57 9.83 -7.14
N ASP A 71 -5.12 9.34 -8.24
CA ASP A 71 -5.87 8.10 -8.23
C ASP A 71 -5.07 6.88 -8.67
N LYS A 72 -3.90 7.10 -9.24
CA LYS A 72 -2.97 6.03 -9.63
C LYS A 72 -1.59 6.32 -9.06
N PRO A 73 -1.43 6.11 -7.75
CA PRO A 73 -0.17 6.44 -7.08
C PRO A 73 0.93 5.45 -7.39
N THR A 74 2.15 5.92 -7.23
CA THR A 74 3.36 5.09 -7.29
C THR A 74 4.17 5.35 -6.03
N LEU A 75 4.60 4.31 -5.36
CA LEU A 75 5.47 4.41 -4.18
C LEU A 75 6.84 3.85 -4.49
N SER A 76 7.87 4.52 -4.01
CA SER A 76 9.26 4.08 -4.10
C SER A 76 9.88 4.18 -2.71
N PRO A 77 10.62 3.19 -2.26
CA PRO A 77 10.92 1.89 -2.87
C PRO A 77 9.80 0.86 -2.70
N SER A 78 10.15 -0.42 -2.79
CA SER A 78 9.20 -1.51 -2.58
C SER A 78 8.69 -1.54 -1.15
N ILE A 79 7.58 -2.23 -0.95
CA ILE A 79 6.97 -2.42 0.36
C ILE A 79 7.24 -3.86 0.79
N HIS A 80 7.75 -4.04 2.00
CA HIS A 80 8.04 -5.36 2.52
C HIS A 80 7.51 -5.48 3.94
N TRP A 81 6.49 -6.30 4.12
CA TRP A 81 5.93 -6.56 5.44
C TRP A 81 6.26 -7.97 5.87
N PHE A 82 6.57 -8.09 7.15
CA PHE A 82 6.93 -9.37 7.75
C PHE A 82 5.78 -9.91 8.58
N GLU A 83 5.78 -11.22 8.79
CA GLU A 83 4.88 -11.85 9.73
C GLU A 83 5.26 -11.44 11.17
N LYS A 84 4.47 -11.86 12.14
CA LYS A 84 4.70 -11.49 13.54
C LYS A 84 6.07 -11.92 14.05
N ASP A 85 6.66 -12.98 13.46
CA ASP A 85 7.97 -13.45 13.86
C ASP A 85 9.11 -12.52 13.39
N GLY A 86 8.82 -11.55 12.53
CA GLY A 86 9.81 -10.62 12.03
C GLY A 86 10.80 -11.25 11.05
N VAL A 87 10.57 -12.47 10.64
CA VAL A 87 11.47 -13.22 9.76
C VAL A 87 10.82 -13.58 8.43
N ARG A 88 9.63 -14.18 8.48
CA ARG A 88 8.94 -14.58 7.26
C ARG A 88 8.24 -13.39 6.61
N THR A 89 8.28 -13.34 5.30
CA THR A 89 7.61 -12.31 4.53
C THR A 89 6.11 -12.54 4.53
N HIS A 90 5.34 -11.52 4.91
CA HIS A 90 3.89 -11.53 4.80
C HIS A 90 3.49 -11.07 3.39
N TRP A 91 4.06 -9.96 2.94
CA TRP A 91 3.82 -9.44 1.59
C TRP A 91 5.00 -8.55 1.19
N HIS A 92 5.46 -8.73 -0.03
CA HIS A 92 6.54 -7.91 -0.59
C HIS A 92 6.18 -7.56 -2.02
N GLY A 93 6.25 -6.29 -2.35
CA GLY A 93 5.93 -5.87 -3.71
C GLY A 93 6.07 -4.37 -3.89
N TRP A 94 5.46 -3.90 -4.97
CA TRP A 94 5.54 -2.50 -5.38
C TRP A 94 4.16 -1.96 -5.62
N LEU A 95 4.01 -0.64 -5.45
CA LEU A 95 2.83 0.07 -5.91
C LEU A 95 3.26 0.94 -7.08
N ARG A 96 2.75 0.65 -8.27
CA ARG A 96 3.08 1.37 -9.50
C ARG A 96 1.81 1.69 -10.28
N ASP A 97 1.65 2.98 -10.62
CA ASP A 97 0.51 3.45 -11.41
C ASP A 97 -0.83 2.92 -10.89
N GLY A 98 -0.99 2.93 -9.58
CA GLY A 98 -2.23 2.53 -8.95
C GLY A 98 -2.45 1.03 -8.83
N VAL A 99 -1.41 0.21 -9.01
CA VAL A 99 -1.53 -1.25 -8.92
C VAL A 99 -0.44 -1.81 -8.00
N TYR A 100 -0.85 -2.61 -7.02
CA TYR A 100 0.09 -3.34 -6.16
C TYR A 100 0.49 -4.63 -6.86
N GLU A 101 1.78 -4.85 -7.01
CA GLU A 101 2.33 -6.04 -7.64
C GLU A 101 3.31 -6.70 -6.69
N GLY A 102 3.02 -7.91 -6.29
CA GLY A 102 3.86 -8.66 -5.36
C GLY A 102 4.67 -9.75 -6.01
#